data_25866f934aedc4562fa8e4b3eab6e35d
#
_entry.id   25866f934aedc4562fa8e4b3eab6e35d
#
_cell.length_a   1.000
_cell.length_b   1.000
_cell.length_c   1.000
_cell.angle_alpha   90.00
_cell.angle_beta   90.00
_cell.angle_gamma   90.00
#
_symmetry.space_group_name_H-M   'P 1'
#
loop_
_entity.id
_entity.type
_entity.pdbx_description
1 polymer ?
#
loop_
_entity_poly.entity_id
_entity_poly.type
_entity_poly.pdbx_seq_one_letter_code
_entity_poly.pdbx_strand_id
1 'polypeptide(L)'
;MTEAEIDAEIEKALGFEPELKLLVFATTANKDAKIEGIIRKKDIDNRQKGKFRIDIASWEDIVDQLERYRTTYNWYVNNCQFKDATDVTVSFDGEEEVTIYPEYVRTITHYELKQRPQEYYDVIKELSKIGVTFNQPITMWNRPSKIDKRWCKLRIQIVNTGRTVIKTPKLQVFFRQEDIEDIDDRFYYCNEPLMNEAAKAQINASRDAKREVFQIYSNGVEYRPKENVFVQKDDRLFSISIIPREGKKSMPLIWRFLCEDYQKEGFLTVNVEPAIEERTKTIEVEKEDELKPDEVVMEPKIVER
;
A
#
# COMPACT_ATOMS: atom_id res chain seq x y z
N MET A 1 -17.52 -14.50 49.30
CA MET A 1 -16.11 -14.42 49.78
C MET A 1 -16.11 -13.78 51.14
N THR A 2 -15.52 -14.44 52.12
CA THR A 2 -15.43 -13.99 53.53
C THR A 2 -14.01 -13.52 53.85
N GLU A 3 -13.84 -12.74 54.93
CA GLU A 3 -12.51 -12.28 55.38
C GLU A 3 -11.56 -13.44 55.66
N ALA A 4 -12.08 -14.53 56.29
CA ALA A 4 -11.30 -15.73 56.61
C ALA A 4 -10.80 -16.45 55.34
N GLU A 5 -11.59 -16.49 54.26
CA GLU A 5 -11.17 -17.05 52.98
C GLU A 5 -10.07 -16.19 52.33
N ILE A 6 -10.19 -14.85 52.42
CA ILE A 6 -9.17 -13.92 51.93
C ILE A 6 -7.85 -14.15 52.66
N ASP A 7 -7.87 -14.24 53.99
CA ASP A 7 -6.67 -14.46 54.80
C ASP A 7 -5.99 -15.80 54.48
N ALA A 8 -6.80 -16.87 54.33
CA ALA A 8 -6.28 -18.18 53.96
C ALA A 8 -5.58 -18.19 52.60
N GLU A 9 -6.11 -17.47 51.62
CA GLU A 9 -5.48 -17.38 50.28
C GLU A 9 -4.23 -16.47 50.28
N ILE A 10 -4.20 -15.41 51.08
CA ILE A 10 -2.99 -14.58 51.26
C ILE A 10 -1.87 -15.41 51.89
N GLU A 11 -2.19 -16.23 52.92
CA GLU A 11 -1.22 -17.14 53.56
C GLU A 11 -0.63 -18.13 52.57
N LYS A 12 -1.46 -18.76 51.73
CA LYS A 12 -0.99 -19.65 50.69
C LYS A 12 -0.09 -18.93 49.69
N ALA A 13 -0.46 -17.70 49.31
CA ALA A 13 0.29 -16.89 48.35
C ALA A 13 1.70 -16.49 48.83
N LEU A 14 1.92 -16.46 50.14
CA LEU A 14 3.25 -16.21 50.74
C LEU A 14 4.26 -17.32 50.48
N GLY A 15 3.82 -18.52 50.13
CA GLY A 15 4.66 -19.68 49.84
C GLY A 15 5.06 -19.84 48.38
N PHE A 16 4.69 -18.90 47.50
CA PHE A 16 5.06 -19.00 46.07
C PHE A 16 6.53 -18.63 45.82
N GLU A 17 7.20 -19.44 45.03
CA GLU A 17 8.55 -19.19 44.49
C GLU A 17 8.50 -19.13 42.94
N PRO A 18 8.98 -18.05 42.29
CA PRO A 18 9.47 -16.81 42.88
C PRO A 18 8.37 -15.96 43.55
N GLU A 19 8.79 -15.06 44.44
CA GLU A 19 7.85 -14.20 45.19
C GLU A 19 6.87 -13.45 44.25
N LEU A 20 5.61 -13.47 44.60
CA LEU A 20 4.57 -12.77 43.87
C LEU A 20 4.77 -11.25 43.97
N LYS A 21 4.44 -10.53 42.88
CA LYS A 21 4.37 -9.07 42.88
C LYS A 21 2.95 -8.55 43.10
N LEU A 22 1.96 -9.35 42.72
CA LEU A 22 0.55 -9.00 42.81
C LEU A 22 -0.29 -10.28 42.99
N LEU A 23 -1.22 -10.25 43.90
CA LEU A 23 -2.31 -11.23 44.09
C LEU A 23 -3.63 -10.56 43.75
N VAL A 24 -4.38 -11.11 42.79
CA VAL A 24 -5.71 -10.59 42.41
C VAL A 24 -6.78 -11.61 42.78
N PHE A 25 -7.73 -11.20 43.59
CA PHE A 25 -8.96 -11.96 43.89
C PHE A 25 -9.98 -11.68 42.79
N ALA A 26 -10.25 -12.64 41.90
CA ALA A 26 -11.30 -12.53 40.89
C ALA A 26 -12.60 -13.19 41.39
N THR A 27 -13.71 -12.49 41.28
CA THR A 27 -15.03 -12.99 41.74
C THR A 27 -16.13 -12.65 40.75
N THR A 28 -17.08 -13.57 40.59
CA THR A 28 -18.30 -13.34 39.81
C THR A 28 -19.39 -12.60 40.60
N ALA A 29 -19.13 -12.22 41.87
CA ALA A 29 -20.02 -11.39 42.64
C ALA A 29 -19.89 -9.90 42.21
N ASN A 30 -20.99 -9.16 42.38
CA ASN A 30 -21.00 -7.72 42.19
C ASN A 30 -20.09 -7.00 43.19
N LYS A 31 -19.74 -5.75 42.90
CA LYS A 31 -18.93 -4.92 43.81
C LYS A 31 -19.57 -4.83 45.19
N ASP A 32 -18.78 -5.15 46.22
CA ASP A 32 -19.15 -5.02 47.62
C ASP A 32 -18.12 -4.14 48.32
N ALA A 33 -18.56 -2.94 48.72
CA ALA A 33 -17.73 -1.96 49.41
C ALA A 33 -17.09 -2.50 50.71
N LYS A 34 -17.74 -3.46 51.38
CA LYS A 34 -17.22 -4.07 52.59
C LYS A 34 -16.01 -4.97 52.26
N ILE A 35 -16.14 -5.81 51.24
CA ILE A 35 -15.06 -6.69 50.77
C ILE A 35 -13.89 -5.87 50.19
N GLU A 36 -14.17 -4.87 49.35
CA GLU A 36 -13.14 -3.94 48.85
C GLU A 36 -12.39 -3.24 49.99
N GLY A 37 -13.12 -2.84 51.06
CA GLY A 37 -12.52 -2.22 52.24
C GLY A 37 -11.58 -3.17 53.00
N ILE A 38 -11.94 -4.46 53.12
CA ILE A 38 -11.09 -5.50 53.70
C ILE A 38 -9.84 -5.70 52.86
N ILE A 39 -9.98 -5.90 51.56
CA ILE A 39 -8.86 -6.10 50.62
C ILE A 39 -7.88 -4.91 50.67
N ARG A 40 -8.39 -3.68 50.66
CA ARG A 40 -7.57 -2.47 50.74
C ARG A 40 -6.76 -2.39 52.03
N LYS A 41 -7.34 -2.76 53.15
CA LYS A 41 -6.61 -2.84 54.43
C LYS A 41 -5.50 -3.89 54.37
N LYS A 42 -5.80 -5.09 53.86
CA LYS A 42 -4.85 -6.19 53.72
C LYS A 42 -3.73 -5.83 52.75
N ASP A 43 -4.02 -5.11 51.64
CA ASP A 43 -3.00 -4.59 50.70
C ASP A 43 -2.02 -3.62 51.39
N ILE A 44 -2.53 -2.68 52.20
CA ILE A 44 -1.72 -1.74 52.95
C ILE A 44 -0.79 -2.48 53.93
N ASP A 45 -1.35 -3.40 54.72
CA ASP A 45 -0.60 -4.18 55.70
C ASP A 45 0.49 -5.05 55.03
N ASN A 46 0.15 -5.65 53.89
CA ASN A 46 1.07 -6.52 53.16
C ASN A 46 2.22 -5.72 52.56
N ARG A 47 1.94 -4.55 51.97
CA ARG A 47 2.97 -3.63 51.45
C ARG A 47 3.87 -3.05 52.52
N GLN A 48 3.34 -2.73 53.69
CA GLN A 48 4.17 -2.28 54.81
C GLN A 48 5.17 -3.34 55.28
N LYS A 49 4.84 -4.64 55.11
CA LYS A 49 5.73 -5.78 55.35
C LYS A 49 6.69 -6.08 54.18
N GLY A 50 6.71 -5.25 53.13
CA GLY A 50 7.54 -5.43 51.95
C GLY A 50 7.13 -6.58 51.02
N LYS A 51 5.87 -7.03 51.12
CA LYS A 51 5.35 -8.15 50.34
C LYS A 51 4.54 -7.68 49.11
N PHE A 52 3.96 -8.63 48.38
CA PHE A 52 3.17 -8.40 47.19
C PHE A 52 1.93 -7.52 47.41
N ARG A 53 1.49 -6.84 46.36
CA ARG A 53 0.21 -6.10 46.36
C ARG A 53 -0.96 -7.06 46.32
N ILE A 54 -2.09 -6.62 46.87
CA ILE A 54 -3.34 -7.37 46.87
C ILE A 54 -4.41 -6.49 46.20
N ASP A 55 -5.16 -7.06 45.25
CA ASP A 55 -6.24 -6.37 44.53
C ASP A 55 -7.43 -7.30 44.38
N ILE A 56 -8.60 -6.74 44.02
CA ILE A 56 -9.82 -7.47 43.75
C ILE A 56 -10.42 -7.04 42.42
N ALA A 57 -10.87 -8.00 41.61
CA ALA A 57 -11.64 -7.79 40.42
C ALA A 57 -13.04 -8.38 40.62
N SER A 58 -14.02 -7.54 40.73
CA SER A 58 -15.44 -7.90 40.79
C SER A 58 -15.95 -8.28 39.40
N TRP A 59 -17.20 -8.77 39.31
CA TRP A 59 -17.79 -9.07 38.02
C TRP A 59 -17.82 -7.85 37.07
N GLU A 60 -18.17 -6.68 37.58
CA GLU A 60 -18.16 -5.43 36.81
C GLU A 60 -16.77 -5.08 36.29
N ASP A 61 -15.72 -5.23 37.10
CA ASP A 61 -14.36 -4.97 36.69
C ASP A 61 -13.89 -5.95 35.59
N ILE A 62 -14.30 -7.22 35.69
CA ILE A 62 -14.03 -8.25 34.70
C ILE A 62 -14.74 -7.91 33.39
N VAL A 63 -16.03 -7.52 33.44
CA VAL A 63 -16.80 -7.12 32.25
C VAL A 63 -16.16 -5.91 31.58
N ASP A 64 -15.81 -4.86 32.34
CA ASP A 64 -15.13 -3.67 31.82
C ASP A 64 -13.80 -4.01 31.14
N GLN A 65 -13.04 -4.94 31.69
CA GLN A 65 -11.78 -5.41 31.05
C GLN A 65 -12.05 -6.20 29.77
N LEU A 66 -13.07 -7.07 29.77
CA LEU A 66 -13.46 -7.83 28.60
C LEU A 66 -13.95 -6.91 27.47
N GLU A 67 -14.68 -5.85 27.77
CA GLU A 67 -15.13 -4.85 26.79
C GLU A 67 -13.97 -4.06 26.18
N ARG A 68 -12.96 -3.72 27.00
CA ARG A 68 -11.75 -3.02 26.50
C ARG A 68 -10.91 -3.87 25.57
N TYR A 69 -10.86 -5.18 25.80
CA TYR A 69 -10.06 -6.12 25.03
C TYR A 69 -10.95 -7.06 24.22
N ARG A 70 -11.36 -6.61 23.04
CA ARG A 70 -12.30 -7.34 22.17
C ARG A 70 -11.84 -8.74 21.79
N THR A 71 -10.54 -8.95 21.61
CA THR A 71 -9.95 -10.28 21.38
C THR A 71 -10.19 -11.23 22.56
N THR A 72 -10.01 -10.74 23.78
CA THR A 72 -10.28 -11.50 25.02
C THR A 72 -11.77 -11.77 25.19
N TYR A 73 -12.63 -10.79 24.87
CA TYR A 73 -14.09 -10.96 24.86
C TYR A 73 -14.51 -12.06 23.88
N ASN A 74 -14.04 -12.01 22.64
CA ASN A 74 -14.34 -13.02 21.62
C ASN A 74 -13.84 -14.42 22.02
N TRP A 75 -12.67 -14.51 22.65
CA TRP A 75 -12.19 -15.76 23.21
C TRP A 75 -13.10 -16.29 24.32
N TYR A 76 -13.50 -15.44 25.25
CA TYR A 76 -14.33 -15.80 26.38
C TYR A 76 -15.74 -16.21 25.96
N VAL A 77 -16.40 -15.42 25.11
CA VAL A 77 -17.80 -15.63 24.70
C VAL A 77 -17.93 -16.73 23.65
N ASN A 78 -17.02 -16.78 22.69
CA ASN A 78 -17.12 -17.67 21.54
C ASN A 78 -16.19 -18.89 21.65
N ASN A 79 -15.52 -19.07 22.78
CA ASN A 79 -14.52 -20.13 22.98
C ASN A 79 -13.47 -20.18 21.86
N CYS A 80 -13.15 -19.03 21.29
CA CYS A 80 -12.18 -18.91 20.19
C CYS A 80 -10.78 -19.05 20.74
N GLN A 81 -10.07 -20.09 20.33
CA GLN A 81 -8.63 -20.18 20.58
C GLN A 81 -7.94 -18.95 20.00
N PHE A 82 -6.92 -18.41 20.67
CA PHE A 82 -6.12 -17.19 20.47
C PHE A 82 -5.72 -16.79 19.03
N LYS A 83 -6.47 -17.14 18.03
CA LYS A 83 -6.32 -16.59 16.68
C LYS A 83 -7.34 -15.49 16.50
N ASP A 84 -6.88 -14.34 16.05
CA ASP A 84 -7.74 -13.22 15.72
C ASP A 84 -8.93 -13.71 14.90
N ALA A 85 -10.13 -13.53 15.46
CA ALA A 85 -11.35 -13.95 14.79
C ALA A 85 -11.47 -13.28 13.43
N THR A 86 -10.94 -12.06 13.32
CA THR A 86 -10.85 -11.27 12.09
C THR A 86 -9.38 -11.11 11.74
N ASP A 87 -8.98 -11.56 10.57
CA ASP A 87 -7.61 -11.35 10.04
C ASP A 87 -7.63 -11.30 8.51
N VAL A 88 -6.68 -10.56 7.95
CA VAL A 88 -6.49 -10.43 6.50
C VAL A 88 -5.01 -10.55 6.15
N THR A 89 -4.76 -11.15 5.00
CA THR A 89 -3.45 -11.15 4.36
C THR A 89 -3.53 -10.32 3.08
N VAL A 90 -2.56 -9.45 2.89
CA VAL A 90 -2.38 -8.66 1.67
C VAL A 90 -1.10 -9.11 1.00
N SER A 91 -1.13 -9.35 -0.30
CA SER A 91 0.00 -9.90 -1.06
C SER A 91 -0.02 -9.46 -2.53
N PHE A 92 1.04 -9.73 -3.26
CA PHE A 92 1.09 -9.69 -4.72
C PHE A 92 0.87 -11.11 -5.27
N ASP A 93 -0.39 -11.47 -5.57
CA ASP A 93 -0.74 -12.84 -6.05
C ASP A 93 -0.17 -13.97 -5.14
N GLY A 94 -0.15 -13.75 -3.80
CA GLY A 94 0.36 -14.71 -2.81
C GLY A 94 1.75 -14.40 -2.27
N GLU A 95 2.53 -13.55 -2.92
CA GLU A 95 3.90 -13.20 -2.53
C GLU A 95 3.95 -11.84 -1.80
N GLU A 96 4.91 -11.66 -0.91
CA GLU A 96 5.14 -10.39 -0.20
C GLU A 96 6.02 -9.41 -1.00
N GLU A 97 6.64 -9.90 -2.07
CA GLU A 97 7.52 -9.12 -2.93
C GLU A 97 7.12 -9.25 -4.40
N VAL A 98 7.34 -8.19 -5.18
CA VAL A 98 7.18 -8.18 -6.62
C VAL A 98 8.29 -7.37 -7.27
N THR A 99 8.76 -7.81 -8.45
CA THR A 99 9.71 -7.04 -9.25
C THR A 99 9.00 -6.39 -10.43
N ILE A 100 9.24 -5.10 -10.64
CA ILE A 100 8.72 -4.32 -11.76
C ILE A 100 9.83 -3.83 -12.67
N TYR A 101 9.52 -3.68 -13.97
CA TYR A 101 10.48 -3.39 -15.03
C TYR A 101 10.07 -2.12 -15.80
N PRO A 102 10.27 -0.90 -15.25
CA PRO A 102 10.04 0.34 -15.98
C PRO A 102 11.03 0.46 -17.14
N GLU A 103 10.55 0.84 -18.34
CA GLU A 103 11.38 0.90 -19.55
C GLU A 103 11.89 2.32 -19.81
N TYR A 104 13.21 2.44 -20.04
CA TYR A 104 13.91 3.69 -20.37
C TYR A 104 14.71 3.54 -21.65
N VAL A 105 15.02 4.68 -22.28
CA VAL A 105 15.98 4.77 -23.39
C VAL A 105 17.19 5.56 -22.91
N ARG A 106 18.37 4.96 -23.04
CA ARG A 106 19.66 5.61 -22.78
C ARG A 106 20.27 6.01 -24.12
N THR A 107 20.27 7.30 -24.44
CA THR A 107 20.86 7.82 -25.65
C THR A 107 22.28 8.29 -25.36
N ILE A 108 23.27 7.72 -26.07
CA ILE A 108 24.67 8.14 -26.05
C ILE A 108 24.90 8.94 -27.31
N THR A 109 25.21 10.22 -27.17
CA THR A 109 25.49 11.10 -28.28
C THR A 109 27.02 11.27 -28.44
N HIS A 110 27.57 10.79 -29.55
CA HIS A 110 28.96 10.98 -29.93
C HIS A 110 29.06 12.17 -30.88
N TYR A 111 30.08 13.01 -30.70
CA TYR A 111 30.37 14.14 -31.56
C TYR A 111 31.61 13.82 -32.40
N GLU A 112 31.47 13.80 -33.73
CA GLU A 112 32.55 13.48 -34.64
C GLU A 112 32.77 14.65 -35.62
N LEU A 113 34.04 14.89 -35.97
CA LEU A 113 34.39 15.94 -36.94
C LEU A 113 34.03 15.47 -38.35
N LYS A 114 33.33 16.31 -39.09
CA LYS A 114 32.88 15.98 -40.45
C LYS A 114 34.04 15.84 -41.40
N GLN A 115 34.29 14.65 -41.90
CA GLN A 115 35.33 14.33 -42.88
C GLN A 115 34.77 14.35 -44.29
N ARG A 116 34.22 15.47 -44.79
CA ARG A 116 33.72 15.52 -46.16
C ARG A 116 34.50 16.50 -47.03
N PRO A 117 34.83 16.09 -48.30
CA PRO A 117 35.38 17.02 -49.28
C PRO A 117 34.36 18.12 -49.61
N GLN A 118 34.83 19.33 -49.76
CA GLN A 118 34.04 20.56 -49.96
C GLN A 118 33.09 20.50 -51.17
N GLU A 119 33.42 19.67 -52.17
CA GLU A 119 32.67 19.51 -53.44
C GLU A 119 31.26 18.89 -53.24
N TYR A 120 31.01 18.17 -52.12
CA TYR A 120 29.72 17.53 -51.89
C TYR A 120 28.62 18.50 -51.42
N TYR A 121 28.99 19.63 -50.88
CA TYR A 121 28.05 20.62 -50.35
C TYR A 121 27.34 21.45 -51.41
N ASP A 122 27.99 21.71 -52.51
CA ASP A 122 27.42 22.54 -53.60
C ASP A 122 26.27 21.84 -54.31
N VAL A 123 26.32 20.51 -54.43
CA VAL A 123 25.28 19.70 -55.06
C VAL A 123 24.03 19.58 -54.18
N ILE A 124 24.17 19.42 -52.86
CA ILE A 124 23.02 19.32 -51.96
C ILE A 124 22.33 20.67 -51.76
N LYS A 125 23.10 21.77 -51.76
CA LYS A 125 22.55 23.12 -51.66
C LYS A 125 21.75 23.53 -52.90
N GLU A 126 22.07 22.98 -54.06
CA GLU A 126 21.27 23.14 -55.27
C GLU A 126 20.02 22.28 -55.31
N LEU A 127 20.08 21.04 -54.78
CA LEU A 127 18.92 20.16 -54.69
C LEU A 127 17.89 20.63 -53.62
N SER A 128 18.32 21.30 -52.56
CA SER A 128 17.42 21.88 -51.55
C SER A 128 16.64 23.10 -52.05
N LYS A 129 17.05 23.70 -53.15
CA LYS A 129 16.32 24.81 -53.79
C LYS A 129 15.14 24.33 -54.64
N ILE A 130 15.09 23.05 -55.00
CA ILE A 130 13.95 22.44 -55.67
C ILE A 130 12.98 21.98 -54.57
N GLY A 131 12.12 22.89 -54.12
CA GLY A 131 11.14 22.66 -53.08
C GLY A 131 10.12 21.57 -53.42
N VAL A 132 10.46 20.32 -53.22
CA VAL A 132 9.50 19.23 -53.18
C VAL A 132 8.93 19.15 -51.76
N THR A 133 7.92 19.96 -51.48
CA THR A 133 7.05 19.80 -50.34
C THR A 133 6.21 18.57 -50.58
N PHE A 134 6.57 17.44 -49.97
CA PHE A 134 5.68 16.33 -49.84
C PHE A 134 4.57 16.74 -48.84
N ASN A 135 3.44 17.21 -49.38
CA ASN A 135 2.21 17.31 -48.62
C ASN A 135 1.79 15.88 -48.27
N GLN A 136 2.19 15.41 -47.13
CA GLN A 136 1.56 14.24 -46.58
C GLN A 136 0.11 14.61 -46.26
N PRO A 137 -0.89 13.83 -46.70
CA PRO A 137 -2.27 14.06 -46.30
C PRO A 137 -2.33 13.89 -44.80
N ILE A 138 -2.72 14.95 -44.09
CA ILE A 138 -3.01 14.91 -42.68
C ILE A 138 -4.25 14.03 -42.52
N THR A 139 -4.04 12.74 -42.29
CA THR A 139 -5.12 11.85 -41.87
C THR A 139 -5.51 12.23 -40.47
N MET A 140 -6.59 13.00 -40.35
CA MET A 140 -7.15 13.49 -39.06
C MET A 140 -7.57 12.36 -38.11
N TRP A 141 -7.41 11.10 -38.49
CA TRP A 141 -8.03 9.95 -37.86
C TRP A 141 -7.09 9.11 -36.96
N ASN A 142 -5.80 9.34 -36.99
CA ASN A 142 -4.84 8.63 -36.13
C ASN A 142 -3.90 9.63 -35.47
N ARG A 143 -4.30 10.18 -34.33
CA ARG A 143 -3.29 10.64 -33.36
C ARG A 143 -2.79 9.38 -32.64
N PRO A 144 -1.55 8.93 -32.88
CA PRO A 144 -1.03 7.79 -32.14
C PRO A 144 -1.09 8.11 -30.66
N SER A 145 -1.70 7.24 -29.90
CA SER A 145 -1.70 7.36 -28.45
C SER A 145 -0.28 7.05 -27.97
N LYS A 146 0.37 8.00 -27.35
CA LYS A 146 1.70 7.82 -26.74
C LYS A 146 1.56 7.02 -25.46
N ILE A 147 2.25 5.89 -25.39
CA ILE A 147 2.28 5.04 -24.21
C ILE A 147 3.64 5.21 -23.53
N ASP A 148 3.62 5.72 -22.31
CA ASP A 148 4.81 5.76 -21.46
C ASP A 148 5.02 4.37 -20.84
N LYS A 149 6.12 3.73 -21.18
CA LYS A 149 6.49 2.38 -20.79
C LYS A 149 7.08 2.30 -19.37
N ARG A 150 7.20 3.41 -18.67
CA ARG A 150 7.56 3.41 -17.24
C ARG A 150 6.42 2.97 -16.34
N TRP A 151 5.16 3.03 -16.82
CA TRP A 151 4.00 2.58 -16.07
C TRP A 151 4.06 1.08 -15.79
N CYS A 152 4.23 0.73 -14.52
CA CYS A 152 4.25 -0.64 -14.04
C CYS A 152 2.95 -0.99 -13.34
N LYS A 153 2.34 -2.10 -13.75
CA LYS A 153 1.10 -2.60 -13.15
C LYS A 153 1.43 -3.46 -11.93
N LEU A 154 0.77 -3.16 -10.82
CA LEU A 154 0.77 -3.97 -9.61
C LEU A 154 -0.59 -4.63 -9.43
N ARG A 155 -0.60 -5.92 -9.13
CA ARG A 155 -1.79 -6.70 -8.75
C ARG A 155 -1.73 -6.99 -7.27
N ILE A 156 -2.73 -6.54 -6.54
CA ILE A 156 -2.80 -6.67 -5.08
C ILE A 156 -3.97 -7.57 -4.73
N GLN A 157 -3.68 -8.60 -3.97
CA GLN A 157 -4.64 -9.58 -3.47
C GLN A 157 -4.88 -9.34 -1.98
N ILE A 158 -6.13 -9.44 -1.57
CA ILE A 158 -6.53 -9.44 -0.16
C ILE A 158 -7.26 -10.75 0.09
N VAL A 159 -6.89 -11.46 1.14
CA VAL A 159 -7.53 -12.71 1.55
C VAL A 159 -8.03 -12.57 2.98
N ASN A 160 -9.28 -12.93 3.23
CA ASN A 160 -9.77 -13.05 4.60
C ASN A 160 -9.26 -14.37 5.21
N THR A 161 -8.20 -14.28 5.99
CA THR A 161 -7.57 -15.40 6.69
C THR A 161 -8.19 -15.67 8.07
N GLY A 162 -9.05 -14.74 8.52
CA GLY A 162 -9.80 -14.86 9.77
C GLY A 162 -10.94 -15.89 9.68
N ARG A 163 -11.64 -16.04 10.81
CA ARG A 163 -12.77 -16.95 10.94
C ARG A 163 -14.13 -16.24 10.85
N THR A 164 -14.12 -14.91 10.86
CA THR A 164 -15.33 -14.10 10.81
C THR A 164 -15.54 -13.50 9.44
N VAL A 165 -16.80 -13.21 9.15
CA VAL A 165 -17.18 -12.43 8.00
C VAL A 165 -16.85 -10.95 8.26
N ILE A 166 -16.12 -10.34 7.38
CA ILE A 166 -15.72 -8.93 7.46
C ILE A 166 -16.76 -8.10 6.71
N LYS A 167 -17.26 -7.05 7.36
CA LYS A 167 -18.22 -6.11 6.77
C LYS A 167 -17.54 -4.80 6.40
N THR A 168 -17.99 -4.19 5.32
CA THR A 168 -17.49 -2.90 4.81
C THR A 168 -15.96 -2.80 4.71
N PRO A 169 -15.30 -3.80 4.07
CA PRO A 169 -13.85 -3.80 3.95
C PRO A 169 -13.37 -2.67 3.05
N LYS A 170 -12.24 -2.05 3.43
CA LYS A 170 -11.50 -1.08 2.62
C LYS A 170 -10.02 -1.36 2.76
N LEU A 171 -9.28 -1.22 1.66
CA LEU A 171 -7.82 -1.26 1.70
C LEU A 171 -7.26 0.05 1.15
N GLN A 172 -6.49 0.74 1.95
CA GLN A 172 -5.70 1.88 1.54
C GLN A 172 -4.28 1.41 1.24
N VAL A 173 -3.71 1.88 0.14
CA VAL A 173 -2.37 1.55 -0.32
C VAL A 173 -1.62 2.84 -0.58
N PHE A 174 -0.41 2.96 -0.04
CA PHE A 174 0.41 4.15 -0.12
C PHE A 174 1.84 3.80 -0.47
N PHE A 175 2.49 4.69 -1.22
CA PHE A 175 3.93 4.77 -1.36
C PHE A 175 4.47 6.01 -0.65
N ARG A 176 5.75 6.06 -0.35
CA ARG A 176 6.39 7.31 0.03
C ARG A 176 6.46 8.20 -1.21
N GLN A 177 6.24 9.50 -1.04
CA GLN A 177 6.24 10.46 -2.16
C GLN A 177 7.61 10.56 -2.85
N GLU A 178 8.67 10.20 -2.15
CA GLU A 178 10.04 10.12 -2.65
C GLU A 178 10.35 8.86 -3.45
N ASP A 179 9.46 7.86 -3.45
CA ASP A 179 9.68 6.57 -4.08
C ASP A 179 9.01 6.47 -5.45
N ILE A 180 7.93 7.20 -5.66
CA ILE A 180 7.17 7.19 -6.91
C ILE A 180 7.07 8.59 -7.52
N GLU A 181 6.98 8.64 -8.84
CA GLU A 181 6.69 9.86 -9.59
C GLU A 181 5.18 10.05 -9.73
N ASP A 182 4.45 8.97 -10.00
CA ASP A 182 3.01 9.00 -10.20
C ASP A 182 2.34 7.66 -9.85
N ILE A 183 1.03 7.70 -9.58
CA ILE A 183 0.17 6.56 -9.31
C ILE A 183 -1.17 6.72 -10.02
N ASP A 184 -1.67 5.64 -10.63
CA ASP A 184 -2.91 5.62 -11.40
C ASP A 184 -3.79 4.46 -10.91
N ASP A 185 -5.05 4.78 -10.59
CA ASP A 185 -6.09 3.81 -10.21
C ASP A 185 -6.69 3.07 -11.41
N ARG A 186 -6.19 3.36 -12.64
CA ARG A 186 -6.60 2.78 -13.93
C ARG A 186 -8.07 3.07 -14.29
N PHE A 187 -8.60 4.14 -13.76
CA PHE A 187 -9.94 4.60 -14.11
C PHE A 187 -9.86 5.77 -15.09
N TYR A 188 -10.50 5.62 -16.26
CA TYR A 188 -10.48 6.63 -17.31
C TYR A 188 -11.91 6.94 -17.74
N TYR A 189 -12.24 8.22 -17.78
CA TYR A 189 -13.48 8.69 -18.38
C TYR A 189 -13.47 8.54 -19.91
N CYS A 190 -14.64 8.25 -20.46
CA CYS A 190 -14.83 8.26 -21.91
C CYS A 190 -14.72 9.71 -22.42
N ASN A 191 -13.74 9.95 -23.26
CA ASN A 191 -13.46 11.28 -23.83
C ASN A 191 -13.43 11.24 -25.37
N GLU A 192 -14.24 10.37 -25.99
CA GLU A 192 -14.29 10.21 -27.45
C GLU A 192 -14.83 11.49 -28.12
N PRO A 193 -14.05 12.14 -29.01
CA PRO A 193 -14.42 13.43 -29.59
C PRO A 193 -15.71 13.39 -30.44
N LEU A 194 -16.02 12.24 -31.04
CA LEU A 194 -17.15 12.05 -31.95
C LEU A 194 -18.45 11.61 -31.25
N MET A 195 -18.38 11.34 -29.94
CA MET A 195 -19.52 10.88 -29.16
C MET A 195 -20.27 12.08 -28.57
N ASN A 196 -21.60 12.04 -28.60
CA ASN A 196 -22.42 13.07 -27.96
C ASN A 196 -22.29 13.03 -26.42
N GLU A 197 -22.49 14.17 -25.76
CA GLU A 197 -22.29 14.31 -24.31
C GLU A 197 -23.21 13.41 -23.48
N ALA A 198 -24.43 13.14 -23.94
CA ALA A 198 -25.35 12.24 -23.25
C ALA A 198 -24.86 10.79 -23.24
N ALA A 199 -24.34 10.30 -24.38
CA ALA A 199 -23.74 8.98 -24.47
C ALA A 199 -22.46 8.86 -23.63
N LYS A 200 -21.59 9.89 -23.63
CA LYS A 200 -20.43 9.96 -22.74
C LYS A 200 -20.84 9.89 -21.28
N ALA A 201 -21.83 10.68 -20.87
CA ALA A 201 -22.32 10.69 -19.49
C ALA A 201 -22.85 9.32 -19.07
N GLN A 202 -23.61 8.62 -19.94
CA GLN A 202 -24.12 7.28 -19.67
C GLN A 202 -22.98 6.24 -19.50
N ILE A 203 -21.97 6.29 -20.38
CA ILE A 203 -20.81 5.40 -20.29
C ILE A 203 -20.03 5.68 -19.01
N ASN A 204 -19.79 6.95 -18.68
CA ASN A 204 -19.07 7.34 -17.50
C ASN A 204 -19.82 6.96 -16.22
N ALA A 205 -21.13 7.14 -16.16
CA ALA A 205 -21.95 6.67 -15.06
C ALA A 205 -21.88 5.14 -14.88
N SER A 206 -21.89 4.39 -15.99
CA SER A 206 -21.71 2.93 -15.94
C SER A 206 -20.32 2.50 -15.48
N ARG A 207 -19.27 3.25 -15.85
CA ARG A 207 -17.88 3.01 -15.40
C ARG A 207 -17.73 3.33 -13.92
N ASP A 208 -18.22 4.50 -13.48
CA ASP A 208 -18.22 4.89 -12.06
C ASP A 208 -18.98 3.88 -11.20
N ALA A 209 -20.13 3.44 -11.69
CA ALA A 209 -20.91 2.40 -11.00
C ALA A 209 -20.11 1.09 -10.82
N LYS A 210 -19.07 0.82 -11.60
CA LYS A 210 -18.19 -0.36 -11.51
C LYS A 210 -16.85 -0.08 -10.84
N ARG A 211 -16.55 1.15 -10.51
CA ARG A 211 -15.27 1.55 -9.93
C ARG A 211 -15.15 1.06 -8.49
N GLU A 212 -14.03 0.45 -8.17
CA GLU A 212 -13.70 -0.04 -6.84
C GLU A 212 -12.39 0.55 -6.31
N VAL A 213 -11.54 1.09 -7.20
CA VAL A 213 -10.27 1.72 -6.85
C VAL A 213 -10.40 3.23 -7.05
N PHE A 214 -9.98 3.98 -6.05
CA PHE A 214 -10.08 5.45 -6.04
C PHE A 214 -8.73 6.03 -5.64
N GLN A 215 -8.19 6.92 -6.45
CA GLN A 215 -7.04 7.73 -6.04
C GLN A 215 -7.47 8.68 -4.94
N ILE A 216 -6.80 8.62 -3.78
CA ILE A 216 -7.12 9.43 -2.60
C ILE A 216 -6.07 10.52 -2.36
N TYR A 217 -4.81 10.25 -2.75
CA TYR A 217 -3.68 11.17 -2.67
C TYR A 217 -2.79 11.01 -3.90
N SER A 218 -1.82 11.92 -4.08
CA SER A 218 -0.82 11.82 -5.16
C SER A 218 0.07 10.57 -5.09
N ASN A 219 0.08 9.88 -3.95
CA ASN A 219 0.89 8.70 -3.68
C ASN A 219 0.08 7.52 -3.13
N GLY A 220 -1.24 7.55 -3.22
CA GLY A 220 -2.08 6.51 -2.62
C GLY A 220 -3.44 6.33 -3.25
N VAL A 221 -3.93 5.10 -3.14
CA VAL A 221 -5.26 4.67 -3.60
C VAL A 221 -6.03 3.97 -2.50
N GLU A 222 -7.34 3.98 -2.60
CA GLU A 222 -8.25 3.22 -1.74
C GLU A 222 -9.06 2.24 -2.59
N TYR A 223 -8.99 0.97 -2.25
CA TYR A 223 -9.85 -0.07 -2.78
C TYR A 223 -11.09 -0.22 -1.92
N ARG A 224 -12.26 -0.11 -2.53
CA ARG A 224 -13.59 -0.29 -1.94
C ARG A 224 -14.34 -1.34 -2.74
N PRO A 225 -14.35 -2.60 -2.30
CA PRO A 225 -15.12 -3.62 -3.01
C PRO A 225 -16.61 -3.29 -2.97
N LYS A 226 -17.32 -3.61 -4.03
CA LYS A 226 -18.77 -3.39 -4.11
C LYS A 226 -19.55 -4.31 -3.20
N GLU A 227 -19.09 -5.54 -3.08
CA GLU A 227 -19.63 -6.45 -2.10
C GLU A 227 -19.10 -6.07 -0.74
N ASN A 228 -19.98 -5.49 0.07
CA ASN A 228 -19.67 -5.04 1.44
C ASN A 228 -19.44 -6.20 2.42
N VAL A 229 -19.37 -7.43 1.93
CA VAL A 229 -19.19 -8.64 2.74
C VAL A 229 -18.00 -9.41 2.20
N PHE A 230 -17.08 -9.76 3.09
CA PHE A 230 -15.88 -10.50 2.78
C PHE A 230 -15.85 -11.77 3.63
N VAL A 231 -16.28 -12.89 3.04
CA VAL A 231 -16.42 -14.16 3.75
C VAL A 231 -15.07 -14.83 3.99
N GLN A 232 -15.04 -15.82 4.87
CA GLN A 232 -13.82 -16.56 5.19
C GLN A 232 -13.24 -17.24 3.93
N LYS A 233 -11.93 -17.15 3.75
CA LYS A 233 -11.17 -17.65 2.59
C LYS A 233 -11.53 -17.03 1.25
N ASP A 234 -12.42 -16.03 1.25
CA ASP A 234 -12.66 -15.24 0.05
C ASP A 234 -11.43 -14.39 -0.27
N ASP A 235 -11.17 -14.18 -1.55
CA ASP A 235 -10.10 -13.32 -2.02
C ASP A 235 -10.62 -12.22 -2.92
N ARG A 236 -9.95 -11.09 -2.89
CA ARG A 236 -10.25 -9.93 -3.73
C ARG A 236 -8.96 -9.48 -4.41
N LEU A 237 -9.07 -9.20 -5.69
CA LEU A 237 -7.95 -8.79 -6.52
C LEU A 237 -8.25 -7.46 -7.18
N PHE A 238 -7.33 -6.51 -7.06
CA PHE A 238 -7.39 -5.26 -7.79
C PHE A 238 -6.02 -4.89 -8.37
N SER A 239 -6.00 -3.90 -9.23
CA SER A 239 -4.75 -3.46 -9.88
C SER A 239 -4.63 -1.95 -9.86
N ILE A 240 -3.42 -1.50 -9.65
CA ILE A 240 -2.99 -0.11 -9.80
C ILE A 240 -1.83 -0.03 -10.77
N SER A 241 -1.48 1.15 -11.23
CA SER A 241 -0.24 1.38 -11.98
C SER A 241 0.58 2.47 -11.30
N ILE A 242 1.90 2.34 -11.33
CA ILE A 242 2.82 3.32 -10.75
C ILE A 242 3.97 3.62 -11.71
N ILE A 243 4.54 4.82 -11.58
CA ILE A 243 5.85 5.17 -12.14
C ILE A 243 6.82 5.28 -10.95
N PRO A 244 7.79 4.37 -10.80
CA PRO A 244 8.82 4.51 -9.77
C PRO A 244 9.75 5.69 -10.10
N ARG A 245 10.30 6.36 -9.09
CA ARG A 245 11.34 7.37 -9.32
C ARG A 245 12.62 6.72 -9.81
N GLU A 246 13.31 7.43 -10.69
CA GLU A 246 14.60 7.00 -11.23
C GLU A 246 15.61 6.73 -10.09
N GLY A 247 16.40 5.66 -10.26
CA GLY A 247 17.43 5.25 -9.30
C GLY A 247 16.93 4.45 -8.09
N LYS A 248 15.63 4.27 -7.92
CA LYS A 248 15.10 3.39 -6.86
C LYS A 248 15.29 1.92 -7.23
N LYS A 249 15.80 1.13 -6.29
CA LYS A 249 16.00 -0.32 -6.45
C LYS A 249 14.94 -1.14 -5.71
N SER A 250 14.41 -0.60 -4.63
CA SER A 250 13.36 -1.22 -3.84
C SER A 250 12.59 -0.14 -3.08
N MET A 251 11.30 -0.36 -2.87
CA MET A 251 10.43 0.55 -2.15
C MET A 251 9.32 -0.20 -1.42
N PRO A 252 8.90 0.25 -0.21
CA PRO A 252 7.77 -0.33 0.49
C PRO A 252 6.46 0.19 -0.09
N LEU A 253 5.53 -0.74 -0.33
CA LEU A 253 4.12 -0.45 -0.50
C LEU A 253 3.49 -0.62 0.89
N ILE A 254 3.04 0.48 1.48
CA ILE A 254 2.40 0.50 2.80
C ILE A 254 0.90 0.29 2.58
N TRP A 255 0.30 -0.63 3.32
CA TRP A 255 -1.13 -0.86 3.24
C TRP A 255 -1.80 -0.76 4.61
N ARG A 256 -3.04 -0.30 4.60
CA ARG A 256 -3.91 -0.22 5.77
C ARG A 256 -5.28 -0.81 5.40
N PHE A 257 -5.61 -1.91 6.02
CA PHE A 257 -6.92 -2.52 5.92
C PHE A 257 -7.83 -1.97 7.02
N LEU A 258 -9.04 -1.59 6.65
CA LEU A 258 -10.04 -1.01 7.54
C LEU A 258 -11.37 -1.73 7.33
N CYS A 259 -12.06 -2.05 8.40
CA CYS A 259 -13.44 -2.48 8.38
C CYS A 259 -14.17 -1.99 9.63
N GLU A 260 -15.43 -2.36 9.81
CA GLU A 260 -16.29 -1.85 10.88
C GLU A 260 -15.67 -2.01 12.28
N ASP A 261 -15.03 -3.16 12.53
CA ASP A 261 -14.56 -3.55 13.87
C ASP A 261 -13.06 -3.92 13.92
N TYR A 262 -12.32 -3.76 12.81
CA TYR A 262 -10.95 -4.24 12.73
C TYR A 262 -10.10 -3.35 11.82
N GLN A 263 -8.86 -3.16 12.23
CA GLN A 263 -7.85 -2.45 11.47
C GLN A 263 -6.55 -3.25 11.51
N LYS A 264 -5.88 -3.34 10.37
CA LYS A 264 -4.54 -3.93 10.26
C LYS A 264 -3.71 -3.13 9.27
N GLU A 265 -2.43 -3.00 9.57
CA GLU A 265 -1.45 -2.33 8.71
C GLU A 265 -0.29 -3.28 8.42
N GLY A 266 0.37 -3.06 7.31
CA GLY A 266 1.57 -3.79 6.93
C GLY A 266 2.24 -3.15 5.72
N PHE A 267 3.23 -3.85 5.21
CA PHE A 267 3.94 -3.42 4.01
C PHE A 267 4.24 -4.63 3.12
N LEU A 268 4.41 -4.37 1.82
CA LEU A 268 4.91 -5.28 0.80
C LEU A 268 6.13 -4.65 0.15
N THR A 269 6.99 -5.45 -0.44
CA THR A 269 8.21 -4.96 -1.10
C THR A 269 8.02 -4.91 -2.61
N VAL A 270 8.30 -3.75 -3.22
CA VAL A 270 8.34 -3.61 -4.67
C VAL A 270 9.79 -3.39 -5.09
N ASN A 271 10.37 -4.37 -5.77
CA ASN A 271 11.71 -4.29 -6.34
C ASN A 271 11.65 -3.67 -7.73
N VAL A 272 12.61 -2.83 -8.06
CA VAL A 272 12.64 -2.08 -9.33
C VAL A 272 13.90 -2.45 -10.10
N GLU A 273 13.71 -3.05 -11.26
CA GLU A 273 14.77 -3.40 -12.22
C GLU A 273 14.50 -2.72 -13.55
N PRO A 274 15.07 -1.52 -13.81
CA PRO A 274 14.81 -0.80 -15.05
C PRO A 274 15.29 -1.57 -16.27
N ALA A 275 14.43 -1.69 -17.27
CA ALA A 275 14.81 -2.18 -18.60
C ALA A 275 15.32 -1.00 -19.44
N ILE A 276 16.61 -1.01 -19.81
CA ILE A 276 17.27 0.09 -20.50
C ILE A 276 17.56 -0.34 -21.95
N GLU A 277 16.98 0.41 -22.90
CA GLU A 277 17.31 0.32 -24.32
C GLU A 277 18.42 1.32 -24.64
N GLU A 278 19.58 0.86 -25.12
CA GLU A 278 20.67 1.75 -25.51
C GLU A 278 20.52 2.18 -26.97
N ARG A 279 20.66 3.47 -27.22
CA ARG A 279 20.67 4.07 -28.54
C ARG A 279 21.92 4.95 -28.70
N THR A 280 22.63 4.80 -29.79
CA THR A 280 23.76 5.65 -30.13
C THR A 280 23.33 6.64 -31.22
N LYS A 281 23.63 7.91 -31.01
CA LYS A 281 23.43 8.98 -31.98
C LYS A 281 24.76 9.64 -32.25
N THR A 282 25.19 9.71 -33.54
CA THR A 282 26.37 10.45 -33.90
C THR A 282 25.96 11.80 -34.49
N ILE A 283 26.55 12.87 -33.98
CA ILE A 283 26.40 14.23 -34.50
C ILE A 283 27.70 14.65 -35.13
N GLU A 284 27.67 14.86 -36.45
CA GLU A 284 28.82 15.41 -37.21
C GLU A 284 28.88 16.93 -36.98
N VAL A 285 30.00 17.41 -36.45
CA VAL A 285 30.29 18.85 -36.26
C VAL A 285 31.29 19.35 -37.30
N GLU A 286 31.21 20.63 -37.64
CA GLU A 286 32.04 21.21 -38.68
C GLU A 286 33.36 21.79 -38.16
N LYS A 287 33.42 22.14 -36.88
CA LYS A 287 34.58 22.78 -36.23
C LYS A 287 35.04 22.02 -35.00
N GLU A 288 36.34 22.06 -34.73
CA GLU A 288 36.94 21.43 -33.54
C GLU A 288 36.42 21.99 -32.21
N ASP A 289 36.05 23.25 -32.17
CA ASP A 289 35.50 23.91 -30.98
C ASP A 289 34.07 23.49 -30.68
N GLU A 290 33.38 22.80 -31.59
CA GLU A 290 32.06 22.19 -31.41
C GLU A 290 32.12 20.75 -30.94
N LEU A 291 33.32 20.13 -30.88
CA LEU A 291 33.50 18.79 -30.31
C LEU A 291 33.24 18.81 -28.80
N LYS A 292 32.25 18.05 -28.40
CA LYS A 292 31.93 17.84 -26.98
C LYS A 292 32.24 16.42 -26.58
N PRO A 293 32.51 16.16 -25.27
CA PRO A 293 32.54 14.80 -24.76
C PRO A 293 31.18 14.13 -24.95
N ASP A 294 31.18 12.81 -25.03
CA ASP A 294 29.97 12.02 -25.16
C ASP A 294 28.93 12.43 -24.13
N GLU A 295 27.73 12.71 -24.59
CA GLU A 295 26.60 13.06 -23.73
C GLU A 295 25.69 11.85 -23.57
N VAL A 296 25.39 11.50 -22.31
CA VAL A 296 24.50 10.39 -21.97
C VAL A 296 23.22 10.94 -21.36
N VAL A 297 22.09 10.70 -22.05
CA VAL A 297 20.77 11.13 -21.56
C VAL A 297 19.90 9.91 -21.34
N MET A 298 19.22 9.85 -20.18
CA MET A 298 18.22 8.84 -19.86
C MET A 298 16.84 9.45 -20.04
N GLU A 299 15.99 8.84 -20.83
CA GLU A 299 14.63 9.31 -21.10
C GLU A 299 13.60 8.19 -20.95
N PRO A 300 12.33 8.53 -20.63
CA PRO A 300 11.23 7.57 -20.66
C PRO A 300 11.10 6.93 -22.03
N LYS A 301 10.90 5.61 -22.10
CA LYS A 301 10.58 4.96 -23.36
C LYS A 301 9.11 5.20 -23.70
N ILE A 302 8.88 6.01 -24.71
CA ILE A 302 7.54 6.32 -25.23
C ILE A 302 7.34 5.57 -26.55
N VAL A 303 6.25 4.81 -26.65
CA VAL A 303 5.87 4.06 -27.85
C VAL A 303 4.57 4.63 -28.40
N GLU A 304 4.54 4.87 -29.70
CA GLU A 304 3.32 5.25 -30.43
C GLU A 304 2.53 3.98 -30.81
N ARG A 305 1.23 4.01 -30.54
CA ARG A 305 0.32 2.89 -30.81
C ARG A 305 -0.52 3.16 -32.07
#